data_c24cc5a0720ea891cdb61a65d7c0f262
#
_entry.id   c24cc5a0720ea891cdb61a65d7c0f262
#
_cell.length_a   1.000
_cell.length_b   1.000
_cell.length_c   1.000
_cell.angle_alpha   90.00
_cell.angle_beta   90.00
_cell.angle_gamma   90.00
#
_symmetry.space_group_name_H-M   'P 1'
#
loop_
_entity.id
_entity.type
_entity.pdbx_description
1 polymer ?
#
loop_
_entity_poly.entity_id
_entity_poly.type
_entity_poly.pdbx_seq_one_letter_code
_entity_poly.pdbx_strand_id
1 'polypeptide(L)'
;MSKHSRRVFVVTLSFVMSLAGLARASDKYKIAGAEVVVVCPLTVGGSFEAKTKNVDGEIASGADQPGSIGGALRVDLQTLETGIEIRDHHMRDNYLEVQKGPDFAFATIEQLRVEKLDGKTTFKGILALHGQRKEISGTANLQPQNGKVRVDAQFPIKVSEFQIPKPTYLGVGVRDEIQVKVSLVAVPAASQIAGNQQ
;
A
#
# COMPACT_ATOMS: atom_id res chain seq x y z
N MET A 1 6.51 -33.15 82.15
CA MET A 1 7.46 -32.53 81.19
C MET A 1 6.79 -32.57 79.81
N SER A 2 6.18 -31.52 79.42
CA SER A 2 5.37 -31.41 78.18
C SER A 2 6.24 -30.69 77.10
N LYS A 3 6.51 -31.36 75.96
CA LYS A 3 7.17 -30.73 74.80
C LYS A 3 6.13 -30.28 73.81
N HIS A 4 5.96 -28.95 73.66
CA HIS A 4 5.13 -28.37 72.66
C HIS A 4 5.91 -28.28 71.32
N SER A 5 5.45 -29.03 70.35
CA SER A 5 5.97 -28.95 68.94
C SER A 5 5.22 -27.82 68.23
N ARG A 6 5.94 -26.72 67.90
CA ARG A 6 5.45 -25.66 67.01
C ARG A 6 5.59 -26.06 65.56
N ARG A 7 4.46 -26.30 64.91
CA ARG A 7 4.39 -26.48 63.45
C ARG A 7 4.43 -25.11 62.79
N VAL A 8 5.52 -24.83 62.06
CA VAL A 8 5.64 -23.65 61.20
C VAL A 8 4.94 -23.96 59.90
N PHE A 9 3.86 -23.20 59.62
CA PHE A 9 3.17 -23.22 58.33
C PHE A 9 3.90 -22.25 57.38
N VAL A 10 4.62 -22.78 56.39
CA VAL A 10 5.20 -21.99 55.31
C VAL A 10 4.13 -21.81 54.24
N VAL A 11 3.59 -20.58 54.17
CA VAL A 11 2.66 -20.19 53.09
C VAL A 11 3.53 -19.72 51.92
N THR A 12 3.66 -20.55 50.91
CA THR A 12 4.27 -20.16 49.62
C THR A 12 3.25 -19.40 48.81
N LEU A 13 3.40 -18.08 48.79
CA LEU A 13 2.62 -17.18 47.94
C LEU A 13 3.16 -17.28 46.50
N SER A 14 2.52 -18.08 45.65
CA SER A 14 2.81 -18.16 44.22
C SER A 14 2.33 -16.89 43.54
N PHE A 15 3.27 -15.98 43.22
CA PHE A 15 3.02 -14.79 42.41
C PHE A 15 2.93 -15.22 40.95
N VAL A 16 1.71 -15.44 40.44
CA VAL A 16 1.44 -15.62 39.02
C VAL A 16 1.55 -14.27 38.34
N MET A 17 2.72 -14.02 37.74
CA MET A 17 2.98 -12.85 36.92
C MET A 17 2.28 -13.04 35.58
N SER A 18 1.03 -12.54 35.47
CA SER A 18 0.32 -12.45 34.19
C SER A 18 1.08 -11.50 33.28
N LEU A 19 1.83 -12.03 32.32
CA LEU A 19 2.30 -11.27 31.17
C LEU A 19 1.06 -10.92 30.33
N ALA A 20 0.39 -9.84 30.67
CA ALA A 20 -0.52 -9.19 29.75
C ALA A 20 0.33 -8.65 28.59
N GLY A 21 0.36 -9.37 27.48
CA GLY A 21 0.94 -8.90 26.24
C GLY A 21 0.23 -7.62 25.88
N LEU A 22 0.93 -6.48 25.96
CA LEU A 22 0.47 -5.20 25.43
C LEU A 22 0.35 -5.38 23.91
N ALA A 23 -0.84 -5.74 23.45
CA ALA A 23 -1.17 -5.67 22.04
C ALA A 23 -0.96 -4.20 21.62
N ARG A 24 0.07 -3.96 20.82
CA ARG A 24 0.30 -2.65 20.24
C ARG A 24 -0.86 -2.37 19.31
N ALA A 25 -1.63 -1.32 19.59
CA ALA A 25 -2.65 -0.86 18.69
C ALA A 25 -1.96 -0.51 17.35
N SER A 26 -2.41 -1.10 16.25
CA SER A 26 -1.93 -0.71 14.93
C SER A 26 -2.50 0.66 14.60
N ASP A 27 -1.63 1.60 14.26
CA ASP A 27 -2.07 2.90 13.77
C ASP A 27 -2.71 2.73 12.40
N LYS A 28 -3.98 3.09 12.29
CA LYS A 28 -4.73 3.07 11.03
C LYS A 28 -4.68 4.42 10.36
N TYR A 29 -4.46 4.42 9.06
CA TYR A 29 -4.42 5.60 8.22
C TYR A 29 -5.33 5.43 7.01
N LYS A 30 -5.95 6.53 6.57
CA LYS A 30 -6.67 6.64 5.31
C LYS A 30 -5.97 7.63 4.38
N ILE A 31 -6.19 7.48 3.09
CA ILE A 31 -5.63 8.38 2.09
C ILE A 31 -6.44 9.68 2.04
N ALA A 32 -5.78 10.81 2.28
CA ALA A 32 -6.38 12.14 2.24
C ALA A 32 -6.18 12.85 0.90
N GLY A 33 -5.21 12.39 0.11
CA GLY A 33 -4.93 12.88 -1.23
C GLY A 33 -3.81 12.07 -1.83
N ALA A 34 -3.88 11.83 -3.14
CA ALA A 34 -2.85 11.11 -3.87
C ALA A 34 -2.77 11.57 -5.32
N GLU A 35 -1.64 11.28 -5.94
CA GLU A 35 -1.43 11.35 -7.38
C GLU A 35 -0.60 10.14 -7.80
N VAL A 36 -1.06 9.45 -8.84
CA VAL A 36 -0.33 8.39 -9.51
C VAL A 36 0.04 8.88 -10.89
N VAL A 37 1.33 8.77 -11.23
CA VAL A 37 1.88 9.11 -12.54
C VAL A 37 2.54 7.87 -13.13
N VAL A 38 2.04 7.42 -14.27
CA VAL A 38 2.60 6.30 -15.03
C VAL A 38 3.40 6.88 -16.19
N VAL A 39 4.72 6.71 -16.17
CA VAL A 39 5.62 7.15 -17.24
C VAL A 39 5.80 6.02 -18.22
N CYS A 40 5.40 6.23 -19.48
CA CYS A 40 5.42 5.26 -20.55
C CYS A 40 6.51 5.63 -21.58
N PRO A 41 7.72 5.04 -21.50
CA PRO A 41 8.77 5.30 -22.49
C PRO A 41 8.39 4.72 -23.85
N LEU A 42 8.73 5.43 -24.93
CA LEU A 42 8.49 5.00 -26.30
C LEU A 42 9.71 4.25 -26.87
N THR A 43 9.45 3.37 -27.82
CA THR A 43 10.49 2.55 -28.47
C THR A 43 11.48 3.38 -29.31
N VAL A 44 11.04 4.50 -29.88
CA VAL A 44 11.83 5.44 -30.70
C VAL A 44 12.27 6.71 -29.96
N GLY A 45 12.30 6.68 -28.63
CA GLY A 45 12.68 7.83 -27.81
C GLY A 45 11.49 8.67 -27.33
N GLY A 46 11.72 9.43 -26.25
CA GLY A 46 10.66 10.17 -25.58
C GLY A 46 9.78 9.28 -24.69
N SER A 47 8.81 9.91 -24.08
CA SER A 47 7.82 9.26 -23.21
C SER A 47 6.56 10.10 -23.15
N PHE A 48 5.45 9.51 -22.69
CA PHE A 48 4.30 10.25 -22.23
C PHE A 48 3.93 9.82 -20.80
N GLU A 49 3.10 10.58 -20.16
CA GLU A 49 2.61 10.27 -18.82
C GLU A 49 1.10 10.07 -18.85
N ALA A 50 0.63 9.12 -18.04
CA ALA A 50 -0.78 8.97 -17.68
C ALA A 50 -0.93 9.21 -16.18
N LYS A 51 -1.97 9.97 -15.78
CA LYS A 51 -2.13 10.44 -14.40
C LYS A 51 -3.54 10.20 -13.87
N THR A 52 -3.63 9.94 -12.57
CA THR A 52 -4.90 9.97 -11.84
C THR A 52 -4.67 10.42 -10.40
N LYS A 53 -5.73 10.99 -9.80
CA LYS A 53 -5.78 11.33 -8.37
C LYS A 53 -6.77 10.44 -7.61
N ASN A 54 -7.47 9.56 -8.31
CA ASN A 54 -8.46 8.68 -7.71
C ASN A 54 -7.78 7.45 -7.12
N VAL A 55 -7.31 7.63 -5.91
CA VAL A 55 -6.70 6.60 -5.08
C VAL A 55 -7.44 6.56 -3.77
N ASP A 56 -7.91 5.40 -3.39
CA ASP A 56 -8.53 5.15 -2.10
C ASP A 56 -7.82 4.01 -1.36
N GLY A 57 -8.19 3.84 -0.09
CA GLY A 57 -7.72 2.73 0.71
C GLY A 57 -7.45 3.13 2.15
N GLU A 58 -7.30 2.07 2.94
CA GLU A 58 -6.88 2.17 4.34
C GLU A 58 -5.64 1.30 4.52
N ILE A 59 -4.68 1.84 5.25
CA ILE A 59 -3.46 1.15 5.61
C ILE A 59 -3.28 1.18 7.12
N ALA A 60 -2.61 0.18 7.65
CA ALA A 60 -2.30 0.08 9.07
C ALA A 60 -0.85 -0.37 9.24
N SER A 61 -0.13 0.21 10.19
CA SER A 61 1.15 -0.33 10.60
C SER A 61 0.94 -1.73 11.17
N GLY A 62 1.68 -2.72 10.65
CA GLY A 62 1.54 -4.11 11.11
C GLY A 62 2.01 -4.26 12.54
N ALA A 63 1.13 -4.80 13.41
CA ALA A 63 1.46 -5.08 14.81
C ALA A 63 2.44 -6.25 14.94
N ASP A 64 2.40 -7.20 14.01
CA ASP A 64 3.07 -8.50 14.14
C ASP A 64 4.50 -8.52 13.58
N GLN A 65 4.82 -7.63 12.65
CA GLN A 65 6.15 -7.57 12.03
C GLN A 65 6.57 -6.12 11.77
N PRO A 66 7.74 -5.68 12.25
CA PRO A 66 8.28 -4.36 11.94
C PRO A 66 8.33 -4.12 10.42
N GLY A 67 7.83 -2.97 9.98
CA GLY A 67 7.82 -2.59 8.56
C GLY A 67 6.72 -3.22 7.73
N SER A 68 5.88 -4.12 8.27
CA SER A 68 4.71 -4.59 7.53
C SER A 68 3.59 -3.54 7.58
N ILE A 69 2.93 -3.34 6.44
CA ILE A 69 1.80 -2.44 6.30
C ILE A 69 0.63 -3.28 5.82
N GLY A 70 -0.37 -3.43 6.69
CA GLY A 70 -1.63 -4.10 6.37
C GLY A 70 -2.57 -3.19 5.59
N GLY A 71 -3.63 -3.78 5.02
CA GLY A 71 -4.60 -3.07 4.21
C GLY A 71 -4.24 -3.05 2.73
N ALA A 72 -4.90 -2.18 1.98
CA ALA A 72 -4.72 -2.07 0.53
C ALA A 72 -4.86 -0.63 0.06
N LEU A 73 -4.15 -0.29 -1.01
CA LEU A 73 -4.31 0.94 -1.77
C LEU A 73 -4.88 0.59 -3.13
N ARG A 74 -5.96 1.25 -3.54
CA ARG A 74 -6.66 1.00 -4.78
C ARG A 74 -6.67 2.25 -5.64
N VAL A 75 -6.30 2.10 -6.91
CA VAL A 75 -6.26 3.14 -7.93
C VAL A 75 -7.33 2.87 -8.96
N ASP A 76 -8.19 3.85 -9.23
CA ASP A 76 -9.21 3.77 -10.27
C ASP A 76 -8.59 4.07 -11.65
N LEU A 77 -8.44 3.02 -12.46
CA LEU A 77 -7.85 3.10 -13.81
C LEU A 77 -8.78 3.74 -14.83
N GLN A 78 -10.08 3.81 -14.55
CA GLN A 78 -11.06 4.48 -15.43
C GLN A 78 -10.83 5.98 -15.48
N THR A 79 -10.13 6.53 -14.49
CA THR A 79 -9.80 7.96 -14.37
C THR A 79 -8.39 8.30 -14.81
N LEU A 80 -7.65 7.32 -15.34
CA LEU A 80 -6.30 7.55 -15.84
C LEU A 80 -6.33 8.35 -17.13
N GLU A 81 -5.57 9.45 -17.21
CA GLU A 81 -5.57 10.41 -18.32
C GLU A 81 -4.15 10.74 -18.78
N THR A 82 -3.96 10.82 -20.09
CA THR A 82 -2.71 11.27 -20.72
C THR A 82 -2.80 12.72 -21.22
N GLY A 83 -4.00 13.32 -21.14
CA GLY A 83 -4.31 14.63 -21.70
C GLY A 83 -4.61 14.61 -23.21
N ILE A 84 -4.72 13.45 -23.83
CA ILE A 84 -5.12 13.28 -25.23
C ILE A 84 -6.28 12.27 -25.26
N GLU A 85 -7.49 12.75 -25.50
CA GLU A 85 -8.74 12.00 -25.36
C GLU A 85 -8.74 10.66 -26.14
N ILE A 86 -8.31 10.66 -27.40
CA ILE A 86 -8.26 9.42 -28.20
C ILE A 86 -7.27 8.38 -27.62
N ARG A 87 -6.17 8.83 -27.03
CA ARG A 87 -5.22 7.96 -26.36
C ARG A 87 -5.81 7.41 -25.07
N ASP A 88 -6.53 8.23 -24.32
CA ASP A 88 -7.17 7.87 -23.06
C ASP A 88 -8.24 6.80 -23.30
N HIS A 89 -9.06 6.94 -24.35
CA HIS A 89 -9.99 5.91 -24.79
C HIS A 89 -9.26 4.59 -25.12
N HIS A 90 -8.25 4.65 -26.00
CA HIS A 90 -7.52 3.43 -26.37
C HIS A 90 -6.85 2.78 -25.17
N MET A 91 -6.27 3.58 -24.26
CA MET A 91 -5.62 3.07 -23.06
C MET A 91 -6.61 2.32 -22.17
N ARG A 92 -7.76 2.91 -21.88
CA ARG A 92 -8.76 2.32 -21.00
C ARG A 92 -9.48 1.13 -21.63
N ASP A 93 -9.88 1.25 -22.90
CA ASP A 93 -10.77 0.28 -23.53
C ASP A 93 -10.03 -0.89 -24.18
N ASN A 94 -8.87 -0.62 -24.83
CA ASN A 94 -8.19 -1.63 -25.63
C ASN A 94 -7.00 -2.27 -24.92
N TYR A 95 -6.38 -1.57 -23.94
CA TYR A 95 -5.19 -2.05 -23.27
C TYR A 95 -5.44 -2.42 -21.82
N LEU A 96 -6.08 -1.55 -21.04
CA LEU A 96 -6.46 -1.84 -19.65
C LEU A 96 -7.77 -2.60 -19.55
N GLU A 97 -8.60 -2.57 -20.60
CA GLU A 97 -9.86 -3.30 -20.71
C GLU A 97 -10.79 -3.07 -19.50
N VAL A 98 -10.83 -1.83 -19.00
CA VAL A 98 -11.49 -1.45 -17.73
C VAL A 98 -12.97 -1.86 -17.65
N GLN A 99 -13.61 -2.10 -18.79
CA GLN A 99 -15.01 -2.54 -18.90
C GLN A 99 -15.22 -4.01 -18.52
N LYS A 100 -14.14 -4.82 -18.43
CA LYS A 100 -14.25 -6.25 -18.11
C LYS A 100 -14.55 -6.54 -16.65
N GLY A 101 -14.55 -5.53 -15.79
CA GLY A 101 -14.91 -5.67 -14.39
C GLY A 101 -13.84 -5.17 -13.41
N PRO A 102 -14.06 -5.37 -12.10
CA PRO A 102 -13.22 -4.75 -11.06
C PRO A 102 -11.73 -5.09 -11.15
N ASP A 103 -11.38 -6.32 -11.55
CA ASP A 103 -9.98 -6.77 -11.67
C ASP A 103 -9.22 -6.05 -12.80
N PHE A 104 -9.96 -5.39 -13.71
CA PHE A 104 -9.44 -4.60 -14.83
C PHE A 104 -9.61 -3.10 -14.60
N ALA A 105 -10.68 -2.69 -13.90
CA ALA A 105 -10.98 -1.29 -13.62
C ALA A 105 -10.08 -0.70 -12.51
N PHE A 106 -9.50 -1.55 -11.67
CA PHE A 106 -8.69 -1.11 -10.53
C PHE A 106 -7.31 -1.77 -10.52
N ALA A 107 -6.31 -0.99 -10.11
CA ALA A 107 -5.03 -1.51 -9.66
C ALA A 107 -5.00 -1.49 -8.14
N THR A 108 -4.61 -2.59 -7.50
CA THR A 108 -4.57 -2.70 -6.04
C THR A 108 -3.19 -3.12 -5.57
N ILE A 109 -2.62 -2.36 -4.62
CA ILE A 109 -1.37 -2.73 -3.94
C ILE A 109 -1.71 -3.16 -2.53
N GLU A 110 -1.21 -4.32 -2.14
CA GLU A 110 -1.43 -4.91 -0.83
C GLU A 110 -0.18 -5.63 -0.30
N GLN A 111 -0.23 -6.09 0.94
CA GLN A 111 0.88 -6.79 1.59
C GLN A 111 2.20 -5.99 1.54
N LEU A 112 2.10 -4.67 1.71
CA LEU A 112 3.25 -3.79 1.68
C LEU A 112 4.21 -4.09 2.84
N ARG A 113 5.50 -4.09 2.53
CA ARG A 113 6.59 -4.15 3.51
C ARG A 113 7.60 -3.08 3.18
N VAL A 114 8.00 -2.32 4.18
CA VAL A 114 9.04 -1.29 4.10
C VAL A 114 10.15 -1.61 5.08
N GLU A 115 11.38 -1.29 4.74
CA GLU A 115 12.52 -1.49 5.65
C GLU A 115 12.52 -0.48 6.80
N LYS A 116 12.03 0.74 6.52
CA LYS A 116 11.96 1.85 7.49
C LYS A 116 10.68 2.62 7.30
N LEU A 117 10.10 3.11 8.39
CA LEU A 117 8.89 3.92 8.40
C LEU A 117 9.16 5.44 8.37
N ASP A 118 10.41 5.85 8.16
CA ASP A 118 10.85 7.23 8.06
C ASP A 118 12.00 7.39 7.06
N GLY A 119 11.98 8.49 6.30
CA GLY A 119 12.99 8.82 5.31
C GLY A 119 12.96 7.91 4.08
N LYS A 120 14.12 7.81 3.42
CA LYS A 120 14.28 6.96 2.22
C LYS A 120 14.36 5.50 2.62
N THR A 121 13.56 4.68 1.95
CA THR A 121 13.44 3.23 2.21
C THR A 121 13.19 2.47 0.93
N THR A 122 13.36 1.16 0.96
CA THR A 122 12.85 0.25 -0.06
C THR A 122 11.53 -0.36 0.40
N PHE A 123 10.72 -0.78 -0.55
CA PHE A 123 9.49 -1.50 -0.27
C PHE A 123 9.31 -2.69 -1.20
N LYS A 124 8.50 -3.64 -0.77
CA LYS A 124 7.93 -4.74 -1.54
C LYS A 124 6.44 -4.81 -1.30
N GLY A 125 5.70 -5.35 -2.25
CA GLY A 125 4.26 -5.55 -2.12
C GLY A 125 3.73 -6.41 -3.25
N ILE A 126 2.43 -6.69 -3.21
CA ILE A 126 1.73 -7.39 -4.30
C ILE A 126 0.89 -6.37 -5.05
N LEU A 127 1.12 -6.25 -6.34
CA LEU A 127 0.27 -5.49 -7.25
C LEU A 127 -0.70 -6.43 -7.95
N ALA A 128 -2.00 -6.19 -7.76
CA ALA A 128 -3.06 -6.77 -8.59
C ALA A 128 -3.41 -5.76 -9.68
N LEU A 129 -3.30 -6.15 -10.93
CA LEU A 129 -3.53 -5.32 -12.11
C LEU A 129 -3.92 -6.21 -13.27
N HIS A 130 -4.97 -5.82 -14.03
CA HIS A 130 -5.42 -6.54 -15.23
C HIS A 130 -5.63 -8.06 -14.99
N GLY A 131 -6.24 -8.41 -13.86
CA GLY A 131 -6.49 -9.79 -13.44
C GLY A 131 -5.24 -10.59 -13.02
N GLN A 132 -4.05 -9.99 -13.02
CA GLN A 132 -2.79 -10.62 -12.61
C GLN A 132 -2.33 -10.09 -11.25
N ARG A 133 -1.66 -10.95 -10.46
CA ARG A 133 -1.05 -10.58 -9.17
C ARG A 133 0.45 -10.84 -9.23
N LYS A 134 1.25 -9.81 -9.03
CA LYS A 134 2.73 -9.90 -9.10
C LYS A 134 3.38 -9.19 -7.93
N GLU A 135 4.50 -9.72 -7.48
CA GLU A 135 5.36 -9.02 -6.54
C GLU A 135 6.00 -7.82 -7.24
N ILE A 136 5.97 -6.68 -6.56
CA ILE A 136 6.65 -5.45 -6.96
C ILE A 136 7.63 -5.02 -5.89
N SER A 137 8.66 -4.31 -6.31
CA SER A 137 9.61 -3.67 -5.41
C SER A 137 10.00 -2.29 -5.94
N GLY A 138 10.32 -1.39 -5.03
CA GLY A 138 10.68 -0.03 -5.39
C GLY A 138 11.30 0.73 -4.24
N THR A 139 11.41 2.03 -4.44
CA THR A 139 11.90 2.96 -3.43
C THR A 139 10.79 3.90 -2.99
N ALA A 140 10.81 4.30 -1.74
CA ALA A 140 9.89 5.27 -1.18
C ALA A 140 10.64 6.25 -0.28
N ASN A 141 10.05 7.42 -0.09
CA ASN A 141 10.47 8.40 0.90
C ASN A 141 9.25 8.71 1.77
N LEU A 142 9.30 8.29 3.02
CA LEU A 142 8.26 8.50 4.01
C LEU A 142 8.62 9.69 4.88
N GLN A 143 7.71 10.65 5.01
CA GLN A 143 7.90 11.89 5.76
C GLN A 143 6.77 12.04 6.80
N PRO A 144 6.94 11.47 8.00
CA PRO A 144 6.01 11.69 9.10
C PRO A 144 6.07 13.16 9.55
N GLN A 145 4.93 13.84 9.58
CA GLN A 145 4.83 15.21 10.04
C GLN A 145 3.44 15.49 10.61
N ASN A 146 3.38 15.97 11.87
CA ASN A 146 2.13 16.37 12.52
C ASN A 146 1.04 15.27 12.47
N GLY A 147 1.41 14.03 12.72
CA GLY A 147 0.49 12.88 12.70
C GLY A 147 0.08 12.41 11.31
N LYS A 148 0.49 13.09 10.24
CA LYS A 148 0.29 12.67 8.84
C LYS A 148 1.57 12.05 8.32
N VAL A 149 1.46 11.23 7.29
CA VAL A 149 2.63 10.69 6.58
C VAL A 149 2.50 11.05 5.11
N ARG A 150 3.45 11.83 4.60
CA ARG A 150 3.62 12.00 3.16
C ARG A 150 4.51 10.89 2.64
N VAL A 151 4.10 10.29 1.52
CA VAL A 151 4.82 9.21 0.86
C VAL A 151 5.03 9.58 -0.60
N ASP A 152 6.29 9.55 -1.04
CA ASP A 152 6.67 9.63 -2.45
C ASP A 152 7.36 8.31 -2.81
N ALA A 153 6.76 7.49 -3.66
CA ALA A 153 7.24 6.17 -4.03
C ALA A 153 7.39 6.02 -5.55
N GLN A 154 8.30 5.13 -5.96
CA GLN A 154 8.45 4.77 -7.37
C GLN A 154 8.88 3.31 -7.54
N PHE A 155 8.36 2.69 -8.59
CA PHE A 155 8.69 1.30 -8.95
C PHE A 155 8.48 1.05 -10.45
N PRO A 156 9.28 0.16 -11.05
CA PRO A 156 9.06 -0.31 -12.41
C PRO A 156 8.03 -1.44 -12.43
N ILE A 157 7.31 -1.56 -13.54
CA ILE A 157 6.54 -2.77 -13.88
C ILE A 157 6.74 -3.08 -15.37
N LYS A 158 6.62 -4.36 -15.72
CA LYS A 158 6.55 -4.80 -17.12
C LYS A 158 5.10 -5.09 -17.47
N VAL A 159 4.56 -4.37 -18.45
CA VAL A 159 3.14 -4.51 -18.84
C VAL A 159 2.83 -5.92 -19.33
N SER A 160 3.81 -6.61 -19.94
CA SER A 160 3.67 -7.99 -20.38
C SER A 160 3.45 -8.99 -19.24
N GLU A 161 3.99 -8.74 -18.05
CA GLU A 161 3.79 -9.59 -16.87
C GLU A 161 2.33 -9.53 -16.36
N PHE A 162 1.61 -8.45 -16.69
CA PHE A 162 0.19 -8.27 -16.39
C PHE A 162 -0.71 -8.58 -17.58
N GLN A 163 -0.17 -9.21 -18.63
CA GLN A 163 -0.91 -9.56 -19.85
C GLN A 163 -1.55 -8.34 -20.55
N ILE A 164 -1.03 -7.15 -20.32
CA ILE A 164 -1.48 -5.93 -21.00
C ILE A 164 -0.82 -5.88 -22.37
N PRO A 165 -1.61 -5.81 -23.47
CA PRO A 165 -1.03 -5.69 -24.82
C PRO A 165 -0.20 -4.42 -24.95
N LYS A 166 0.96 -4.53 -25.59
CA LYS A 166 1.81 -3.33 -25.81
C LYS A 166 1.23 -2.45 -26.91
N PRO A 167 0.89 -1.19 -26.60
CA PRO A 167 0.38 -0.25 -27.59
C PRO A 167 1.43 -0.02 -28.69
N THR A 168 1.02 -0.14 -29.96
CA THR A 168 1.86 0.22 -31.12
C THR A 168 1.05 1.00 -32.13
N TYR A 169 1.63 2.06 -32.67
CA TYR A 169 1.04 2.88 -33.74
C TYR A 169 2.13 3.32 -34.71
N LEU A 170 1.99 2.99 -36.00
CA LEU A 170 2.96 3.31 -37.05
C LEU A 170 4.42 2.94 -36.70
N GLY A 171 4.61 1.77 -36.09
CA GLY A 171 5.95 1.31 -35.69
C GLY A 171 6.52 1.91 -34.40
N VAL A 172 5.83 2.86 -33.79
CA VAL A 172 6.18 3.42 -32.48
C VAL A 172 5.31 2.74 -31.41
N GLY A 173 5.93 2.14 -30.42
CA GLY A 173 5.23 1.47 -29.32
C GLY A 173 5.68 1.96 -27.96
N VAL A 174 4.93 1.57 -26.94
CA VAL A 174 5.35 1.70 -25.54
C VAL A 174 6.34 0.57 -25.23
N ARG A 175 7.41 0.91 -24.50
CA ARG A 175 8.34 -0.11 -23.99
C ARG A 175 7.63 -1.00 -22.98
N ASP A 176 8.11 -2.22 -22.85
CA ASP A 176 7.55 -3.20 -21.90
C ASP A 176 7.65 -2.71 -20.44
N GLU A 177 8.80 -2.14 -20.09
CA GLU A 177 9.01 -1.57 -18.76
C GLU A 177 8.54 -0.12 -18.71
N ILE A 178 7.62 0.15 -17.78
CA ILE A 178 7.11 1.49 -17.45
C ILE A 178 7.42 1.81 -15.99
N GLN A 179 7.42 3.10 -15.66
CA GLN A 179 7.67 3.58 -14.29
C GLN A 179 6.39 4.11 -13.66
N VAL A 180 6.07 3.62 -12.49
CA VAL A 180 4.96 4.11 -11.67
C VAL A 180 5.52 4.99 -10.55
N LYS A 181 5.02 6.22 -10.44
CA LYS A 181 5.32 7.16 -9.37
C LYS A 181 4.04 7.43 -8.59
N VAL A 182 4.13 7.41 -7.28
CA VAL A 182 3.00 7.63 -6.37
C VAL A 182 3.39 8.70 -5.37
N SER A 183 2.61 9.75 -5.28
CA SER A 183 2.68 10.73 -4.20
C SER A 183 1.37 10.69 -3.43
N LEU A 184 1.39 10.48 -2.12
CA LEU A 184 0.19 10.45 -1.31
C LEU A 184 0.39 11.05 0.08
N VAL A 185 -0.72 11.43 0.71
CA VAL A 185 -0.79 11.85 2.11
C VAL A 185 -1.73 10.91 2.85
N ALA A 186 -1.18 10.19 3.82
CA ALA A 186 -1.93 9.35 4.74
C ALA A 186 -2.21 10.14 6.03
N VAL A 187 -3.46 10.11 6.51
CA VAL A 187 -3.88 10.74 7.76
C VAL A 187 -4.44 9.67 8.70
N PRO A 188 -4.29 9.82 10.02
CA PRO A 188 -4.88 8.89 10.97
C PRO A 188 -6.38 8.70 10.68
N ALA A 189 -6.82 7.46 10.57
CA ALA A 189 -8.24 7.17 10.59
C ALA A 189 -8.73 7.56 11.99
N ALA A 190 -9.70 8.49 12.06
CA ALA A 190 -10.21 8.95 13.35
C ALA A 190 -10.59 7.74 14.20
N SER A 191 -9.92 7.58 15.34
CA SER A 191 -10.33 6.64 16.36
C SER A 191 -11.74 7.04 16.76
N GLN A 192 -12.72 6.20 16.51
CA GLN A 192 -14.03 6.33 17.16
C GLN A 192 -13.77 6.09 18.65
N ILE A 193 -13.51 7.16 19.38
CA ILE A 193 -13.64 7.14 20.81
C ILE A 193 -15.14 6.94 21.02
N ALA A 194 -15.53 5.68 21.24
CA ALA A 194 -16.85 5.35 21.72
C ALA A 194 -17.01 6.07 23.06
N GLY A 195 -17.72 7.18 23.04
CA GLY A 195 -18.17 7.87 24.21
C GLY A 195 -19.17 6.99 24.94
N ASN A 196 -18.70 6.20 25.89
CA ASN A 196 -19.52 5.75 27.00
C ASN A 196 -19.52 6.88 28.03
N GLN A 197 -20.47 7.75 27.86
CA GLN A 197 -21.00 8.54 28.98
C GLN A 197 -22.36 7.93 29.38
N GLN A 198 -22.36 7.27 30.49
CA GLN A 198 -23.50 7.18 31.38
C GLN A 198 -23.08 7.71 32.74
#